data_8b8a72331c077752e6fddcc2f5b90c5c
#
_entry.id   8b8a72331c077752e6fddcc2f5b90c5c
#
_cell.length_a   1.000
_cell.length_b   1.000
_cell.length_c   1.000
_cell.angle_alpha   90.00
_cell.angle_beta   90.00
_cell.angle_gamma   90.00
#
_symmetry.space_group_name_H-M   'P 1'
#
loop_
_entity.id
_entity.type
_entity.pdbx_description
1 polymer ?
#
loop_
_entity_poly.entity_id
_entity_poly.type
_entity_poly.pdbx_seq_one_letter_code
_entity_poly.pdbx_strand_id
1 'polypeptide(L)'
;MQKKNFLPILALAVGHLVTDLQAGALPIVLPHLKELFTLSYSQLAAIVLTQNITSSVIQPVFGYITDKRSMPVLLPFCAAMAGAGFAAIGWVSSYSLILLTVIIIGIASATYHPQASKTVNFLSDENSKAKNMGIFSLGGNAGMAVGSILMTFLIGLQDGIHNTMYFILPGLLVFGLMMKYMPDYKRVNAEHSLKKAAVQIKAASEKLSYTGMFILLFFIFMRSTIHTGLSTYLPLFFMKFRGSEAIFASALVSAFLLGGVAGTYTGAVLSDRLGARRIILGSIILSIPTIWLISHAGTEIGAMLAVVASGFFIIGSFATTIVLAQTMLPDNVGMAAGLTIGFSVGMGGFGVTILGFIADNFGLPLVMQIVTWLPVAAAIIA
;
A
#
# COMPACT_ATOMS: atom_id res chain seq x y z
N MET A 1 -13.47 -20.07 -10.42
CA MET A 1 -12.04 -19.72 -10.65
C MET A 1 -11.41 -20.84 -11.46
N GLN A 2 -10.99 -20.56 -12.68
CA GLN A 2 -10.18 -21.55 -13.39
C GLN A 2 -8.87 -21.72 -12.59
N LYS A 3 -8.61 -22.94 -12.10
CA LYS A 3 -7.39 -23.28 -11.34
C LYS A 3 -6.10 -22.79 -12.04
N LYS A 4 -6.16 -22.61 -13.34
CA LYS A 4 -5.05 -22.20 -14.21
C LYS A 4 -4.47 -20.81 -13.92
N ASN A 5 -5.28 -19.83 -13.47
CA ASN A 5 -4.83 -18.45 -13.25
C ASN A 5 -4.43 -18.13 -11.79
N PHE A 6 -4.69 -19.05 -10.84
CA PHE A 6 -4.41 -18.80 -9.42
C PHE A 6 -2.91 -18.66 -9.11
N LEU A 7 -2.09 -19.57 -9.62
CA LEU A 7 -0.64 -19.54 -9.37
C LEU A 7 0.06 -18.29 -9.98
N PRO A 8 -0.27 -17.85 -11.21
CA PRO A 8 0.19 -16.58 -11.74
C PRO A 8 -0.18 -15.38 -10.86
N ILE A 9 -1.41 -15.33 -10.31
CA ILE A 9 -1.84 -14.28 -9.38
C ILE A 9 -1.06 -14.35 -8.07
N LEU A 10 -0.86 -15.55 -7.51
CA LEU A 10 -0.07 -15.74 -6.30
C LEU A 10 1.40 -15.29 -6.51
N ALA A 11 1.98 -15.58 -7.67
CA ALA A 11 3.32 -15.10 -8.00
C ALA A 11 3.40 -13.56 -8.06
N LEU A 12 2.35 -12.88 -8.55
CA LEU A 12 2.25 -11.42 -8.49
C LEU A 12 2.12 -10.91 -7.04
N ALA A 13 1.37 -11.62 -6.19
CA ALA A 13 1.26 -11.28 -4.77
C ALA A 13 2.59 -11.44 -4.02
N VAL A 14 3.34 -12.51 -4.31
CA VAL A 14 4.71 -12.71 -3.77
C VAL A 14 5.66 -11.64 -4.30
N GLY A 15 5.52 -11.25 -5.56
CA GLY A 15 6.27 -10.12 -6.12
C GLY A 15 5.94 -8.80 -5.44
N HIS A 16 4.67 -8.56 -5.10
CA HIS A 16 4.24 -7.40 -4.32
C HIS A 16 4.89 -7.41 -2.93
N LEU A 17 4.88 -8.57 -2.24
CA LEU A 17 5.57 -8.75 -0.97
C LEU A 17 7.04 -8.35 -1.08
N VAL A 18 7.74 -8.87 -2.07
CA VAL A 18 9.18 -8.60 -2.26
C VAL A 18 9.44 -7.15 -2.66
N THR A 19 8.58 -6.55 -3.49
CA THR A 19 8.69 -5.14 -3.88
C THR A 19 8.48 -4.21 -2.69
N ASP A 20 7.69 -4.58 -1.69
CA ASP A 20 7.38 -3.74 -0.52
C ASP A 20 8.20 -4.09 0.73
N LEU A 21 9.05 -5.13 0.69
CA LEU A 21 10.02 -5.43 1.76
C LEU A 21 10.83 -4.20 2.16
N GLN A 22 11.32 -3.44 1.18
CA GLN A 22 12.17 -2.28 1.40
C GLN A 22 11.41 -1.09 2.00
N ALA A 23 10.13 -0.96 1.74
CA ALA A 23 9.31 0.08 2.36
C ALA A 23 9.20 -0.13 3.89
N GLY A 24 9.11 -1.39 4.32
CA GLY A 24 9.17 -1.75 5.74
C GLY A 24 10.58 -1.71 6.33
N ALA A 25 11.61 -2.03 5.55
CA ALA A 25 12.99 -2.10 6.00
C ALA A 25 13.67 -0.73 6.12
N LEU A 26 13.31 0.24 5.28
CA LEU A 26 13.98 1.56 5.25
C LEU A 26 13.95 2.29 6.61
N PRO A 27 12.83 2.36 7.34
CA PRO A 27 12.81 3.02 8.66
C PRO A 27 13.83 2.44 9.64
N ILE A 28 14.11 1.13 9.55
CA ILE A 28 15.07 0.43 10.43
C ILE A 28 16.51 0.81 10.11
N VAL A 29 16.80 1.12 8.84
CA VAL A 29 18.17 1.48 8.39
C VAL A 29 18.48 2.97 8.66
N LEU A 30 17.47 3.84 8.73
CA LEU A 30 17.68 5.30 8.87
C LEU A 30 18.54 5.71 10.05
N PRO A 31 18.38 5.18 11.29
CA PRO A 31 19.26 5.53 12.41
C PRO A 31 20.73 5.20 12.13
N HIS A 32 21.00 4.06 11.50
CA HIS A 32 22.35 3.62 11.17
C HIS A 32 22.99 4.47 10.07
N LEU A 33 22.20 4.88 9.06
CA LEU A 33 22.64 5.83 8.04
C LEU A 33 22.95 7.20 8.67
N LYS A 34 22.13 7.63 9.66
CA LYS A 34 22.37 8.87 10.39
C LYS A 34 23.72 8.89 11.07
N GLU A 35 24.06 7.82 11.77
CA GLU A 35 25.35 7.69 12.47
C GLU A 35 26.51 7.58 11.49
N LEU A 36 26.42 6.72 10.48
CA LEU A 36 27.48 6.46 9.51
C LEU A 36 27.86 7.68 8.68
N PHE A 37 26.88 8.48 8.26
CA PHE A 37 27.08 9.66 7.40
C PHE A 37 26.89 10.98 8.14
N THR A 38 26.73 10.97 9.47
CA THR A 38 26.47 12.16 10.30
C THR A 38 25.33 13.04 9.77
N LEU A 39 24.23 12.39 9.34
CA LEU A 39 23.12 13.06 8.69
C LEU A 39 22.29 13.89 9.68
N SER A 40 21.81 15.04 9.21
CA SER A 40 20.79 15.80 9.91
C SER A 40 19.42 15.11 9.84
N TYR A 41 18.51 15.45 10.75
CA TYR A 41 17.12 14.97 10.67
C TYR A 41 16.42 15.39 9.37
N SER A 42 16.73 16.58 8.85
CA SER A 42 16.21 17.05 7.55
C SER A 42 16.69 16.17 6.39
N GLN A 43 17.93 15.68 6.42
CA GLN A 43 18.45 14.76 5.42
C GLN A 43 17.79 13.38 5.51
N LEU A 44 17.51 12.88 6.72
CA LEU A 44 16.72 11.64 6.90
C LEU A 44 15.30 11.80 6.36
N ALA A 45 14.64 12.92 6.68
CA ALA A 45 13.31 13.22 6.16
C ALA A 45 13.31 13.30 4.62
N ALA A 46 14.37 13.87 4.01
CA ALA A 46 14.52 13.92 2.56
C ALA A 46 14.69 12.54 1.92
N ILE A 47 15.34 11.56 2.58
CA ILE A 47 15.40 10.16 2.10
C ILE A 47 13.99 9.58 2.02
N VAL A 48 13.21 9.70 3.10
CA VAL A 48 11.83 9.19 3.15
C VAL A 48 10.92 9.89 2.14
N LEU A 49 11.03 11.22 2.04
CA LEU A 49 10.27 12.01 1.08
C LEU A 49 10.59 11.61 -0.36
N THR A 50 11.87 11.40 -0.68
CA THR A 50 12.31 10.96 -2.00
C THR A 50 11.70 9.61 -2.35
N GLN A 51 11.70 8.64 -1.41
CA GLN A 51 11.04 7.36 -1.62
C GLN A 51 9.54 7.53 -1.86
N ASN A 52 8.85 8.30 -1.03
CA ASN A 52 7.41 8.50 -1.14
C ASN A 52 7.01 9.16 -2.46
N ILE A 53 7.76 10.18 -2.91
CA ILE A 53 7.49 10.85 -4.19
C ILE A 53 7.72 9.87 -5.34
N THR A 54 8.85 9.20 -5.37
CA THR A 54 9.21 8.31 -6.48
C THR A 54 8.38 7.04 -6.51
N SER A 55 7.95 6.52 -5.36
CA SER A 55 7.12 5.30 -5.30
C SER A 55 5.62 5.56 -5.46
N SER A 56 5.12 6.76 -5.13
CA SER A 56 3.67 7.00 -5.04
C SER A 56 3.17 8.00 -6.07
N VAL A 57 3.82 9.18 -6.16
CA VAL A 57 3.35 10.27 -7.04
C VAL A 57 3.53 9.91 -8.53
N ILE A 58 4.55 9.11 -8.84
CA ILE A 58 4.87 8.72 -10.22
C ILE A 58 4.04 7.50 -10.69
N GLN A 59 3.41 6.75 -9.78
CA GLN A 59 2.63 5.55 -10.14
C GLN A 59 1.57 5.75 -11.24
N PRO A 60 0.74 6.80 -11.23
CA PRO A 60 -0.24 7.02 -12.30
C PRO A 60 0.39 7.19 -13.67
N VAL A 61 1.59 7.81 -13.74
CA VAL A 61 2.34 8.01 -14.98
C VAL A 61 2.79 6.67 -15.55
N PHE A 62 3.40 5.81 -14.73
CA PHE A 62 3.77 4.46 -15.15
C PHE A 62 2.55 3.60 -15.50
N GLY A 63 1.45 3.75 -14.74
CA GLY A 63 0.18 3.10 -15.06
C GLY A 63 -0.31 3.48 -16.46
N TYR A 64 -0.31 4.77 -16.80
CA TYR A 64 -0.69 5.26 -18.11
C TYR A 64 0.25 4.76 -19.23
N ILE A 65 1.56 4.78 -18.99
CA ILE A 65 2.56 4.27 -19.98
C ILE A 65 2.31 2.80 -20.27
N THR A 66 2.10 1.98 -19.20
CA THR A 66 1.88 0.53 -19.36
C THR A 66 0.52 0.20 -19.94
N ASP A 67 -0.47 1.11 -19.87
CA ASP A 67 -1.76 0.97 -20.56
C ASP A 67 -1.66 1.25 -22.07
N LYS A 68 -0.75 2.13 -22.47
CA LYS A 68 -0.47 2.41 -23.88
C LYS A 68 0.42 1.35 -24.52
N ARG A 69 1.38 0.83 -23.76
CA ARG A 69 2.32 -0.21 -24.21
C ARG A 69 2.32 -1.35 -23.20
N SER A 70 1.85 -2.51 -23.61
CA SER A 70 1.88 -3.70 -22.76
C SER A 70 3.32 -4.11 -22.46
N MET A 71 3.72 -4.01 -21.20
CA MET A 71 5.12 -4.24 -20.77
C MET A 71 5.18 -5.21 -19.56
N PRO A 72 4.60 -6.42 -19.63
CA PRO A 72 4.60 -7.36 -18.51
C PRO A 72 6.01 -7.81 -18.08
N VAL A 73 6.98 -7.67 -18.98
CA VAL A 73 8.40 -7.96 -18.69
C VAL A 73 8.96 -7.06 -17.58
N LEU A 74 8.39 -5.88 -17.34
CA LEU A 74 8.80 -5.00 -16.24
C LEU A 74 8.56 -5.62 -14.86
N LEU A 75 7.57 -6.52 -14.71
CA LEU A 75 7.21 -7.13 -13.43
C LEU A 75 8.41 -7.80 -12.71
N PRO A 76 9.09 -8.81 -13.33
CA PRO A 76 10.23 -9.44 -12.69
C PRO A 76 11.40 -8.46 -12.50
N PHE A 77 11.66 -7.59 -13.47
CA PHE A 77 12.77 -6.63 -13.38
C PHE A 77 12.55 -5.61 -12.26
N CYS A 78 11.34 -5.12 -12.06
CA CYS A 78 11.04 -4.19 -10.97
C CYS A 78 11.25 -4.83 -9.59
N ALA A 79 10.79 -6.08 -9.38
CA ALA A 79 11.02 -6.79 -8.12
C ALA A 79 12.51 -7.01 -7.84
N ALA A 80 13.29 -7.42 -8.85
CA ALA A 80 14.73 -7.58 -8.72
C ALA A 80 15.44 -6.23 -8.49
N MET A 81 15.04 -5.19 -9.20
CA MET A 81 15.61 -3.84 -9.08
C MET A 81 15.34 -3.22 -7.69
N ALA A 82 14.15 -3.44 -7.13
CA ALA A 82 13.81 -3.01 -5.79
C ALA A 82 14.70 -3.69 -4.74
N GLY A 83 14.88 -5.01 -4.83
CA GLY A 83 15.78 -5.76 -3.96
C GLY A 83 17.25 -5.35 -4.11
N ALA A 84 17.73 -5.19 -5.34
CA ALA A 84 19.10 -4.75 -5.62
C ALA A 84 19.38 -3.31 -5.16
N GLY A 85 18.43 -2.40 -5.36
CA GLY A 85 18.52 -1.03 -4.87
C GLY A 85 18.62 -0.97 -3.36
N PHE A 86 17.81 -1.75 -2.63
CA PHE A 86 17.90 -1.79 -1.17
C PHE A 86 19.18 -2.49 -0.69
N ALA A 87 19.60 -3.55 -1.36
CA ALA A 87 20.87 -4.22 -1.07
C ALA A 87 22.07 -3.28 -1.12
N ALA A 88 22.05 -2.32 -2.06
CA ALA A 88 23.11 -1.35 -2.23
C ALA A 88 23.18 -0.28 -1.12
N ILE A 89 22.09 -0.01 -0.36
CA ILE A 89 22.04 1.07 0.64
C ILE A 89 23.15 0.97 1.69
N GLY A 90 23.46 -0.24 2.17
CA GLY A 90 24.52 -0.46 3.18
C GLY A 90 25.93 -0.39 2.63
N TRP A 91 26.12 -0.22 1.32
CA TRP A 91 27.41 -0.27 0.64
C TRP A 91 27.77 1.03 -0.09
N VAL A 92 26.87 2.01 -0.11
CA VAL A 92 27.14 3.31 -0.72
C VAL A 92 28.02 4.17 0.19
N SER A 93 28.79 5.08 -0.42
CA SER A 93 29.79 5.89 0.26
C SER A 93 29.39 7.36 0.44
N SER A 94 28.20 7.75 0.02
CA SER A 94 27.75 9.15 0.11
C SER A 94 26.24 9.29 0.20
N TYR A 95 25.80 10.43 0.77
CA TYR A 95 24.38 10.79 0.87
C TYR A 95 23.67 10.81 -0.50
N SER A 96 24.34 11.35 -1.53
CA SER A 96 23.77 11.40 -2.88
C SER A 96 23.53 9.99 -3.46
N LEU A 97 24.39 9.02 -3.16
CA LEU A 97 24.21 7.63 -3.56
C LEU A 97 23.07 6.97 -2.78
N ILE A 98 22.86 7.32 -1.50
CA ILE A 98 21.67 6.88 -0.74
C ILE A 98 20.40 7.37 -1.45
N LEU A 99 20.33 8.65 -1.82
CA LEU A 99 19.18 9.19 -2.55
C LEU A 99 18.97 8.47 -3.89
N LEU A 100 20.05 8.19 -4.62
CA LEU A 100 19.98 7.45 -5.89
C LEU A 100 19.41 6.04 -5.72
N THR A 101 19.87 5.29 -4.70
CA THR A 101 19.32 3.94 -4.42
C THR A 101 17.85 4.00 -4.07
N VAL A 102 17.44 4.98 -3.27
CA VAL A 102 16.04 5.18 -2.87
C VAL A 102 15.16 5.59 -4.07
N ILE A 103 15.68 6.40 -5.00
CA ILE A 103 15.00 6.71 -6.27
C ILE A 103 14.79 5.44 -7.10
N ILE A 104 15.82 4.59 -7.22
CA ILE A 104 15.75 3.32 -7.97
C ILE A 104 14.66 2.42 -7.36
N ILE A 105 14.64 2.27 -6.04
CA ILE A 105 13.62 1.50 -5.32
C ILE A 105 12.22 2.10 -5.57
N GLY A 106 12.09 3.42 -5.47
CA GLY A 106 10.83 4.11 -5.70
C GLY A 106 10.29 3.92 -7.11
N ILE A 107 11.12 4.06 -8.13
CA ILE A 107 10.75 3.84 -9.54
C ILE A 107 10.36 2.37 -9.78
N ALA A 108 11.07 1.41 -9.18
CA ALA A 108 10.74 0.01 -9.25
C ALA A 108 9.33 -0.27 -8.69
N SER A 109 9.05 0.25 -7.51
CA SER A 109 7.74 0.16 -6.84
C SER A 109 6.64 0.86 -7.67
N ALA A 110 6.89 2.10 -8.12
CA ALA A 110 5.95 2.88 -8.92
C ALA A 110 5.57 2.22 -10.25
N THR A 111 6.47 1.43 -10.82
CA THR A 111 6.24 0.69 -12.06
C THR A 111 5.56 -0.66 -11.79
N TYR A 112 5.97 -1.34 -10.71
CA TYR A 112 5.46 -2.66 -10.36
C TYR A 112 3.97 -2.64 -10.04
N HIS A 113 3.54 -1.76 -9.12
CA HIS A 113 2.17 -1.77 -8.60
C HIS A 113 1.09 -1.62 -9.68
N PRO A 114 1.10 -0.61 -10.56
CA PRO A 114 0.05 -0.48 -11.57
C PRO A 114 0.10 -1.62 -12.60
N GLN A 115 1.29 -2.06 -13.02
CA GLN A 115 1.42 -3.14 -13.99
C GLN A 115 0.98 -4.48 -13.41
N ALA A 116 1.34 -4.80 -12.15
CA ALA A 116 0.93 -6.03 -11.48
C ALA A 116 -0.58 -6.04 -11.19
N SER A 117 -1.12 -4.96 -10.62
CA SER A 117 -2.55 -4.81 -10.34
C SER A 117 -3.40 -4.94 -11.62
N LYS A 118 -2.96 -4.34 -12.73
CA LYS A 118 -3.58 -4.52 -14.04
C LYS A 118 -3.56 -5.99 -14.49
N THR A 119 -2.42 -6.65 -14.36
CA THR A 119 -2.27 -8.06 -14.77
C THR A 119 -3.12 -8.99 -13.89
N VAL A 120 -3.24 -8.71 -12.57
CA VAL A 120 -4.18 -9.41 -11.68
C VAL A 120 -5.63 -9.23 -12.15
N ASN A 121 -6.03 -8.01 -12.52
CA ASN A 121 -7.35 -7.75 -13.06
C ASN A 121 -7.64 -8.59 -14.32
N PHE A 122 -6.68 -8.66 -15.25
CA PHE A 122 -6.83 -9.41 -16.51
C PHE A 122 -6.80 -10.94 -16.33
N LEU A 123 -6.12 -11.44 -15.28
CA LEU A 123 -6.12 -12.86 -14.92
C LEU A 123 -7.40 -13.28 -14.18
N SER A 124 -8.20 -12.32 -13.71
CA SER A 124 -9.35 -12.56 -12.85
C SER A 124 -10.64 -12.69 -13.66
N ASP A 125 -11.50 -13.62 -13.24
CA ASP A 125 -12.88 -13.68 -13.71
C ASP A 125 -13.68 -12.53 -13.06
N GLU A 126 -14.78 -12.07 -13.70
CA GLU A 126 -15.60 -10.95 -13.22
C GLU A 126 -16.05 -11.11 -11.75
N ASN A 127 -16.41 -12.32 -11.34
CA ASN A 127 -16.91 -12.63 -10.00
C ASN A 127 -15.80 -12.85 -8.95
N SER A 128 -14.53 -12.62 -9.29
CA SER A 128 -13.38 -12.84 -8.40
C SER A 128 -12.33 -11.74 -8.47
N LYS A 129 -12.64 -10.63 -9.13
CA LYS A 129 -11.68 -9.51 -9.30
C LYS A 129 -11.24 -8.93 -7.97
N ALA A 130 -12.20 -8.60 -7.09
CA ALA A 130 -11.88 -8.00 -5.81
C ALA A 130 -11.16 -9.01 -4.90
N LYS A 131 -11.57 -10.28 -4.86
CA LYS A 131 -10.88 -11.34 -4.11
C LYS A 131 -9.43 -11.48 -4.54
N ASN A 132 -9.17 -11.55 -5.83
CA ASN A 132 -7.81 -11.72 -6.36
C ASN A 132 -6.96 -10.46 -6.13
N MET A 133 -7.56 -9.28 -6.22
CA MET A 133 -6.91 -8.02 -5.83
C MET A 133 -6.62 -7.98 -4.32
N GLY A 134 -7.50 -8.55 -3.49
CA GLY A 134 -7.26 -8.75 -2.07
C GLY A 134 -6.04 -9.60 -1.79
N ILE A 135 -5.88 -10.76 -2.47
CA ILE A 135 -4.70 -11.63 -2.36
C ILE A 135 -3.43 -10.85 -2.78
N PHE A 136 -3.49 -10.10 -3.86
CA PHE A 136 -2.39 -9.26 -4.31
C PHE A 136 -2.02 -8.19 -3.26
N SER A 137 -3.01 -7.51 -2.68
CA SER A 137 -2.81 -6.47 -1.67
C SER A 137 -2.26 -7.01 -0.35
N LEU A 138 -2.64 -8.25 0.02
CA LEU A 138 -2.05 -8.95 1.18
C LEU A 138 -0.54 -9.12 1.02
N GLY A 139 -0.07 -9.37 -0.22
CA GLY A 139 1.36 -9.45 -0.52
C GLY A 139 2.11 -8.19 -0.09
N GLY A 140 1.65 -6.99 -0.49
CA GLY A 140 2.29 -5.72 -0.12
C GLY A 140 2.30 -5.47 1.38
N ASN A 141 1.14 -5.63 2.05
CA ASN A 141 1.05 -5.45 3.51
C ASN A 141 1.98 -6.41 4.26
N ALA A 142 2.03 -7.68 3.84
CA ALA A 142 2.94 -8.67 4.40
C ALA A 142 4.40 -8.30 4.13
N GLY A 143 4.70 -7.77 2.94
CA GLY A 143 6.03 -7.30 2.57
C GLY A 143 6.56 -6.23 3.51
N MET A 144 5.77 -5.20 3.78
CA MET A 144 6.16 -4.14 4.71
C MET A 144 6.43 -4.69 6.13
N ALA A 145 5.56 -5.58 6.63
CA ALA A 145 5.73 -6.17 7.96
C ALA A 145 6.97 -7.08 8.02
N VAL A 146 7.13 -7.97 7.05
CA VAL A 146 8.29 -8.89 6.97
C VAL A 146 9.58 -8.11 6.76
N GLY A 147 9.55 -7.04 5.96
CA GLY A 147 10.72 -6.20 5.70
C GLY A 147 11.29 -5.56 6.96
N SER A 148 10.42 -5.01 7.82
CA SER A 148 10.82 -4.46 9.12
C SER A 148 11.46 -5.53 10.01
N ILE A 149 10.81 -6.69 10.16
CA ILE A 149 11.29 -7.79 11.00
C ILE A 149 12.62 -8.33 10.47
N LEU A 150 12.68 -8.58 9.15
CA LEU A 150 13.90 -9.12 8.50
C LEU A 150 15.07 -8.14 8.68
N MET A 151 14.86 -6.84 8.44
CA MET A 151 15.95 -5.88 8.57
C MET A 151 16.40 -5.70 10.02
N THR A 152 15.47 -5.69 10.99
CA THR A 152 15.82 -5.68 12.43
C THR A 152 16.68 -6.87 12.79
N PHE A 153 16.35 -8.06 12.31
CA PHE A 153 17.16 -9.25 12.52
C PHE A 153 18.55 -9.13 11.85
N LEU A 154 18.59 -8.75 10.57
CA LEU A 154 19.83 -8.67 9.80
C LEU A 154 20.80 -7.62 10.36
N ILE A 155 20.29 -6.47 10.80
CA ILE A 155 21.14 -5.40 11.33
C ILE A 155 21.75 -5.77 12.70
N GLY A 156 21.13 -6.70 13.43
CA GLY A 156 21.66 -7.27 14.66
C GLY A 156 22.79 -8.28 14.46
N LEU A 157 23.05 -8.71 13.22
CA LEU A 157 24.18 -9.60 12.90
C LEU A 157 25.49 -8.80 12.80
N GLN A 158 26.64 -9.52 12.79
CA GLN A 158 27.99 -8.97 12.90
C GLN A 158 28.29 -7.84 11.89
N ASP A 159 27.80 -7.93 10.65
CA ASP A 159 28.08 -6.94 9.60
C ASP A 159 27.12 -5.74 9.60
N GLY A 160 26.15 -5.69 10.53
CA GLY A 160 25.26 -4.56 10.75
C GLY A 160 24.52 -4.12 9.47
N ILE A 161 24.69 -2.84 9.08
CA ILE A 161 24.00 -2.27 7.91
C ILE A 161 24.40 -2.94 6.58
N HIS A 162 25.60 -3.53 6.47
CA HIS A 162 26.03 -4.21 5.24
C HIS A 162 25.17 -5.43 4.91
N ASN A 163 24.45 -5.97 5.90
CA ASN A 163 23.49 -7.07 5.70
C ASN A 163 22.26 -6.69 4.88
N THR A 164 22.08 -5.41 4.52
CA THR A 164 21.10 -5.02 3.47
C THR A 164 21.31 -5.80 2.18
N MET A 165 22.55 -6.27 1.90
CA MET A 165 22.87 -7.09 0.73
C MET A 165 21.96 -8.31 0.55
N TYR A 166 21.45 -8.88 1.64
CA TYR A 166 20.58 -10.06 1.58
C TYR A 166 19.20 -9.77 0.96
N PHE A 167 18.79 -8.49 0.83
CA PHE A 167 17.56 -8.14 0.15
C PHE A 167 17.58 -8.40 -1.36
N ILE A 168 18.76 -8.63 -1.96
CA ILE A 168 18.86 -9.04 -3.35
C ILE A 168 18.28 -10.44 -3.58
N LEU A 169 18.41 -11.36 -2.59
CA LEU A 169 18.00 -12.75 -2.73
C LEU A 169 16.50 -12.93 -3.00
N PRO A 170 15.56 -12.36 -2.19
CA PRO A 170 14.15 -12.44 -2.51
C PRO A 170 13.82 -11.79 -3.85
N GLY A 171 14.51 -10.70 -4.25
CA GLY A 171 14.35 -10.07 -5.56
C GLY A 171 14.67 -11.02 -6.71
N LEU A 172 15.80 -11.73 -6.63
CA LEU A 172 16.23 -12.71 -7.65
C LEU A 172 15.33 -13.95 -7.68
N LEU A 173 14.90 -14.45 -6.52
CA LEU A 173 13.99 -15.59 -6.43
C LEU A 173 12.65 -15.26 -7.09
N VAL A 174 12.10 -14.08 -6.82
CA VAL A 174 10.85 -13.64 -7.43
C VAL A 174 11.01 -13.32 -8.91
N PHE A 175 12.15 -12.79 -9.32
CA PHE A 175 12.47 -12.65 -10.74
C PHE A 175 12.30 -14.00 -11.47
N GLY A 176 12.92 -15.06 -10.98
CA GLY A 176 12.80 -16.42 -11.55
C GLY A 176 11.36 -16.94 -11.53
N LEU A 177 10.67 -16.77 -10.39
CA LEU A 177 9.26 -17.16 -10.24
C LEU A 177 8.35 -16.44 -11.26
N MET A 178 8.52 -15.14 -11.46
CA MET A 178 7.70 -14.39 -12.41
C MET A 178 8.04 -14.71 -13.87
N MET A 179 9.30 -14.99 -14.16
CA MET A 179 9.72 -15.44 -15.50
C MET A 179 9.04 -16.76 -15.87
N LYS A 180 8.81 -17.67 -14.93
CA LYS A 180 8.04 -18.91 -15.15
C LYS A 180 6.61 -18.62 -15.63
N TYR A 181 5.95 -17.58 -15.09
CA TYR A 181 4.59 -17.20 -15.46
C TYR A 181 4.51 -16.09 -16.52
N MET A 182 5.64 -15.68 -17.09
CA MET A 182 5.71 -14.65 -18.12
C MET A 182 4.82 -14.95 -19.35
N PRO A 183 4.71 -16.21 -19.83
CA PRO A 183 3.79 -16.54 -20.94
C PRO A 183 2.33 -16.20 -20.60
N ASP A 184 1.88 -16.47 -19.37
CA ASP A 184 0.51 -16.14 -18.94
C ASP A 184 0.30 -14.63 -18.86
N TYR A 185 1.27 -13.87 -18.33
CA TYR A 185 1.19 -12.41 -18.25
C TYR A 185 1.15 -11.77 -19.64
N LYS A 186 1.99 -12.24 -20.58
CA LYS A 186 1.97 -11.77 -21.97
C LYS A 186 0.64 -12.08 -22.65
N ARG A 187 0.13 -13.32 -22.47
CA ARG A 187 -1.13 -13.77 -23.06
C ARG A 187 -2.30 -12.88 -22.63
N VAL A 188 -2.55 -12.71 -21.32
CA VAL A 188 -3.72 -11.94 -20.85
C VAL A 188 -3.63 -10.45 -21.20
N ASN A 189 -2.43 -9.87 -21.19
CA ASN A 189 -2.23 -8.50 -21.61
C ASN A 189 -2.46 -8.31 -23.13
N ALA A 190 -2.05 -9.27 -23.98
CA ALA A 190 -2.29 -9.26 -25.41
C ALA A 190 -3.78 -9.45 -25.74
N GLU A 191 -4.46 -10.44 -25.09
CA GLU A 191 -5.90 -10.67 -25.25
C GLU A 191 -6.72 -9.43 -24.91
N HIS A 192 -6.36 -8.72 -23.83
CA HIS A 192 -7.04 -7.50 -23.44
C HIS A 192 -6.81 -6.37 -24.46
N SER A 193 -5.59 -6.22 -24.98
CA SER A 193 -5.26 -5.22 -26.01
C SER A 193 -6.04 -5.46 -27.30
N LEU A 194 -6.21 -6.73 -27.71
CA LEU A 194 -7.01 -7.10 -28.89
C LEU A 194 -8.49 -6.82 -28.69
N LYS A 195 -9.05 -7.17 -27.51
CA LYS A 195 -10.45 -6.87 -27.17
C LYS A 195 -10.70 -5.35 -27.18
N LYS A 196 -9.81 -4.57 -26.61
CA LYS A 196 -9.88 -3.10 -26.59
C LYS A 196 -9.90 -2.53 -28.02
N ALA A 197 -9.00 -2.98 -28.91
CA ALA A 197 -8.99 -2.56 -30.31
C ALA A 197 -10.30 -2.91 -31.04
N ALA A 198 -10.87 -4.09 -30.79
CA ALA A 198 -12.13 -4.53 -31.39
C ALA A 198 -13.35 -3.73 -30.89
N VAL A 199 -13.34 -3.32 -29.62
CA VAL A 199 -14.42 -2.49 -29.02
C VAL A 199 -14.35 -1.05 -29.51
N GLN A 200 -13.16 -0.45 -29.66
CA GLN A 200 -12.97 0.90 -30.18
C GLN A 200 -13.51 1.05 -31.61
N ILE A 201 -13.57 -0.04 -32.39
CA ILE A 201 -14.18 -0.04 -33.73
C ILE A 201 -15.72 0.00 -33.64
N LYS A 202 -16.32 -0.39 -32.50
CA LYS A 202 -17.77 -0.57 -32.33
C LYS A 202 -18.47 0.47 -31.43
N ALA A 203 -17.77 1.21 -30.60
CA ALA A 203 -18.40 2.07 -29.61
C ALA A 203 -17.90 3.53 -29.65
N ALA A 204 -18.84 4.45 -29.79
CA ALA A 204 -18.65 5.81 -29.29
C ALA A 204 -18.47 5.71 -27.76
N SER A 205 -17.36 6.26 -27.24
CA SER A 205 -16.92 6.19 -25.86
C SER A 205 -18.05 6.36 -24.85
N GLU A 206 -18.26 5.38 -23.98
CA GLU A 206 -18.96 5.63 -22.73
C GLU A 206 -18.21 6.74 -22.00
N LYS A 207 -18.94 7.81 -21.65
CA LYS A 207 -18.33 8.99 -21.02
C LYS A 207 -17.66 8.56 -19.71
N LEU A 208 -16.35 8.73 -19.63
CA LEU A 208 -15.60 8.60 -18.37
C LEU A 208 -16.31 9.39 -17.27
N SER A 209 -16.61 8.72 -16.15
CA SER A 209 -17.18 9.40 -14.99
C SER A 209 -16.06 10.05 -14.17
N TYR A 210 -15.57 11.21 -14.64
CA TYR A 210 -14.56 11.99 -13.90
C TYR A 210 -15.06 12.35 -12.50
N THR A 211 -16.34 12.65 -12.35
CA THR A 211 -16.97 12.94 -11.06
C THR A 211 -16.91 11.73 -10.13
N GLY A 212 -17.22 10.53 -10.62
CA GLY A 212 -17.13 9.30 -9.83
C GLY A 212 -15.69 9.01 -9.39
N MET A 213 -14.71 9.20 -10.27
CA MET A 213 -13.30 9.03 -9.94
C MET A 213 -12.84 10.07 -8.91
N PHE A 214 -13.25 11.34 -9.02
CA PHE A 214 -12.92 12.37 -8.04
C PHE A 214 -13.48 12.03 -6.66
N ILE A 215 -14.76 11.61 -6.59
CA ILE A 215 -15.39 11.16 -5.35
C ILE A 215 -14.62 9.99 -4.74
N LEU A 216 -14.25 9.00 -5.54
CA LEU A 216 -13.49 7.85 -5.07
C LEU A 216 -12.10 8.25 -4.54
N LEU A 217 -11.38 9.14 -5.23
CA LEU A 217 -10.08 9.63 -4.78
C LEU A 217 -10.20 10.44 -3.49
N PHE A 218 -11.26 11.24 -3.34
CA PHE A 218 -11.50 11.98 -2.10
C PHE A 218 -11.84 11.05 -0.93
N PHE A 219 -12.65 10.01 -1.18
CA PHE A 219 -12.86 8.93 -0.20
C PHE A 219 -11.53 8.25 0.20
N ILE A 220 -10.69 7.92 -0.77
CA ILE A 220 -9.37 7.32 -0.54
C ILE A 220 -8.48 8.25 0.31
N PHE A 221 -8.50 9.55 0.04
CA PHE A 221 -7.80 10.55 0.85
C PHE A 221 -8.24 10.50 2.32
N MET A 222 -9.54 10.58 2.58
CA MET A 222 -10.08 10.51 3.95
C MET A 222 -9.69 9.21 4.64
N ARG A 223 -9.92 8.07 3.99
CA ARG A 223 -9.58 6.75 4.54
C ARG A 223 -8.07 6.62 4.82
N SER A 224 -7.22 7.10 3.91
CA SER A 224 -5.76 7.03 4.09
C SER A 224 -5.27 7.94 5.21
N THR A 225 -5.89 9.11 5.37
CA THR A 225 -5.64 10.00 6.52
C THR A 225 -6.00 9.32 7.84
N ILE A 226 -7.14 8.63 7.91
CA ILE A 226 -7.54 7.86 9.10
C ILE A 226 -6.54 6.74 9.37
N HIS A 227 -6.21 5.94 8.36
CA HIS A 227 -5.26 4.82 8.46
C HIS A 227 -3.89 5.28 8.98
N THR A 228 -3.29 6.27 8.31
CA THR A 228 -1.95 6.76 8.66
C THR A 228 -1.99 7.55 9.98
N GLY A 229 -3.09 8.29 10.23
CA GLY A 229 -3.32 9.01 11.48
C GLY A 229 -3.37 8.08 12.69
N LEU A 230 -4.14 6.99 12.61
CA LEU A 230 -4.19 5.97 13.68
C LEU A 230 -2.81 5.32 13.84
N SER A 231 -2.16 4.89 12.76
CA SER A 231 -0.85 4.25 12.84
C SER A 231 0.21 5.15 13.48
N THR A 232 0.12 6.47 13.31
CA THR A 232 1.10 7.44 13.80
C THR A 232 0.78 7.95 15.21
N TYR A 233 -0.48 8.35 15.45
CA TYR A 233 -0.84 9.07 16.68
C TYR A 233 -1.42 8.18 17.78
N LEU A 234 -1.89 6.98 17.45
CA LEU A 234 -2.43 6.05 18.43
C LEU A 234 -1.42 5.67 19.54
N PRO A 235 -0.18 5.23 19.22
CA PRO A 235 0.78 4.93 20.28
C PRO A 235 1.16 6.15 21.10
N LEU A 236 1.31 7.32 20.49
CA LEU A 236 1.61 8.55 21.20
C LEU A 236 0.48 8.97 22.15
N PHE A 237 -0.77 8.81 21.73
CA PHE A 237 -1.95 9.08 22.57
C PHE A 237 -1.98 8.15 23.78
N PHE A 238 -1.78 6.84 23.58
CA PHE A 238 -1.79 5.88 24.69
C PHE A 238 -0.64 6.11 25.67
N MET A 239 0.57 6.38 25.20
CA MET A 239 1.70 6.67 26.07
C MET A 239 1.50 7.97 26.87
N LYS A 240 1.08 9.07 26.23
CA LYS A 240 1.02 10.40 26.88
C LYS A 240 -0.25 10.61 27.72
N PHE A 241 -1.41 10.08 27.30
CA PHE A 241 -2.70 10.38 27.92
C PHE A 241 -3.31 9.21 28.68
N ARG A 242 -2.97 7.96 28.28
CA ARG A 242 -3.44 6.77 28.99
C ARG A 242 -2.41 6.21 29.97
N GLY A 243 -1.17 6.71 29.94
CA GLY A 243 -0.07 6.20 30.76
C GLY A 243 0.34 4.77 30.44
N SER A 244 0.00 4.28 29.24
CA SER A 244 0.32 2.92 28.83
C SER A 244 1.81 2.74 28.55
N GLU A 245 2.31 1.54 28.79
CA GLU A 245 3.68 1.17 28.48
C GLU A 245 3.94 1.22 26.95
N ALA A 246 5.18 1.56 26.57
CA ALA A 246 5.57 1.67 25.17
C ALA A 246 5.37 0.35 24.37
N ILE A 247 5.54 -0.79 25.05
CA ILE A 247 5.32 -2.12 24.45
C ILE A 247 3.85 -2.28 24.06
N PHE A 248 2.91 -1.96 24.98
CA PHE A 248 1.48 -2.02 24.67
C PHE A 248 1.08 -1.03 23.57
N ALA A 249 1.56 0.21 23.66
CA ALA A 249 1.30 1.24 22.65
C ALA A 249 1.77 0.82 21.24
N SER A 250 2.92 0.19 21.13
CA SER A 250 3.43 -0.36 19.87
C SER A 250 2.62 -1.56 19.39
N ALA A 251 2.17 -2.43 20.32
CA ALA A 251 1.33 -3.58 20.01
C ALA A 251 -0.03 -3.15 19.41
N LEU A 252 -0.57 -1.99 19.76
CA LEU A 252 -1.79 -1.44 19.17
C LEU A 252 -1.64 -1.20 17.66
N VAL A 253 -0.50 -0.69 17.20
CA VAL A 253 -0.26 -0.49 15.76
C VAL A 253 -0.21 -1.82 15.02
N SER A 254 0.48 -2.80 15.59
CA SER A 254 0.53 -4.15 15.03
C SER A 254 -0.86 -4.79 14.98
N ALA A 255 -1.66 -4.63 16.01
CA ALA A 255 -3.04 -5.12 16.09
C ALA A 255 -3.94 -4.44 15.03
N PHE A 256 -3.79 -3.13 14.83
CA PHE A 256 -4.48 -2.38 13.78
C PHE A 256 -4.17 -2.94 12.39
N LEU A 257 -2.89 -3.16 12.09
CA LEU A 257 -2.45 -3.69 10.80
C LEU A 257 -2.88 -5.14 10.59
N LEU A 258 -2.84 -5.99 11.63
CA LEU A 258 -3.33 -7.37 11.56
C LEU A 258 -4.84 -7.42 11.31
N GLY A 259 -5.61 -6.56 12.00
CA GLY A 259 -7.03 -6.37 11.70
C GLY A 259 -7.24 -5.97 10.24
N GLY A 260 -6.42 -5.05 9.75
CA GLY A 260 -6.44 -4.59 8.36
C GLY A 260 -6.15 -5.67 7.33
N VAL A 261 -5.21 -6.57 7.61
CA VAL A 261 -4.92 -7.75 6.77
C VAL A 261 -6.16 -8.63 6.62
N ALA A 262 -6.79 -8.98 7.75
CA ALA A 262 -8.02 -9.76 7.75
C ALA A 262 -9.17 -9.03 7.04
N GLY A 263 -9.31 -7.73 7.28
CA GLY A 263 -10.29 -6.86 6.66
C GLY A 263 -10.13 -6.78 5.15
N THR A 264 -8.91 -6.60 4.65
CA THR A 264 -8.61 -6.51 3.21
C THR A 264 -9.08 -7.74 2.45
N TYR A 265 -8.78 -8.94 2.97
CA TYR A 265 -9.21 -10.17 2.33
C TYR A 265 -10.73 -10.38 2.43
N THR A 266 -11.29 -10.20 3.62
CA THR A 266 -12.73 -10.37 3.86
C THR A 266 -13.55 -9.38 3.05
N GLY A 267 -13.16 -8.10 3.07
CA GLY A 267 -13.82 -7.04 2.30
C GLY A 267 -13.76 -7.29 0.80
N ALA A 268 -12.63 -7.78 0.28
CA ALA A 268 -12.47 -8.14 -1.11
C ALA A 268 -13.40 -9.30 -1.53
N VAL A 269 -13.47 -10.37 -0.72
CA VAL A 269 -14.37 -11.52 -0.97
C VAL A 269 -15.84 -11.10 -0.90
N LEU A 270 -16.19 -10.28 0.09
CA LEU A 270 -17.56 -9.78 0.22
C LEU A 270 -17.92 -8.80 -0.91
N SER A 271 -16.95 -8.04 -1.42
CA SER A 271 -17.15 -7.11 -2.54
C SER A 271 -17.58 -7.82 -3.82
N ASP A 272 -16.99 -8.99 -4.11
CA ASP A 272 -17.38 -9.80 -5.27
C ASP A 272 -18.82 -10.33 -5.16
N ARG A 273 -19.37 -10.45 -3.93
CA ARG A 273 -20.73 -10.96 -3.68
C ARG A 273 -21.78 -9.87 -3.52
N LEU A 274 -21.44 -8.82 -2.78
CA LEU A 274 -22.38 -7.77 -2.34
C LEU A 274 -22.27 -6.48 -3.16
N GLY A 275 -21.20 -6.37 -3.95
CA GLY A 275 -20.88 -5.20 -4.74
C GLY A 275 -19.99 -4.19 -4.01
N ALA A 276 -19.15 -3.49 -4.76
CA ALA A 276 -18.12 -2.60 -4.26
C ALA A 276 -18.68 -1.46 -3.37
N ARG A 277 -19.77 -0.80 -3.80
CA ARG A 277 -20.37 0.32 -3.07
C ARG A 277 -20.80 -0.06 -1.65
N ARG A 278 -21.44 -1.23 -1.49
CA ARG A 278 -21.89 -1.70 -0.15
C ARG A 278 -20.71 -1.96 0.79
N ILE A 279 -19.63 -2.50 0.26
CA ILE A 279 -18.42 -2.79 1.06
C ILE A 279 -17.70 -1.49 1.44
N ILE A 280 -17.56 -0.55 0.52
CA ILE A 280 -16.93 0.75 0.78
C ILE A 280 -17.73 1.52 1.85
N LEU A 281 -19.05 1.65 1.68
CA LEU A 281 -19.92 2.32 2.65
C LEU A 281 -19.99 1.57 3.98
N GLY A 282 -20.20 0.25 3.95
CA GLY A 282 -20.29 -0.57 5.16
C GLY A 282 -19.00 -0.52 5.97
N SER A 283 -17.83 -0.61 5.32
CA SER A 283 -16.54 -0.56 6.01
C SER A 283 -16.31 0.78 6.70
N ILE A 284 -16.59 1.90 6.04
CA ILE A 284 -16.36 3.20 6.64
C ILE A 284 -17.39 3.52 7.76
N ILE A 285 -18.67 3.13 7.60
CA ILE A 285 -19.70 3.33 8.62
C ILE A 285 -19.40 2.48 9.87
N LEU A 286 -19.02 1.20 9.70
CA LEU A 286 -18.70 0.31 10.82
C LEU A 286 -17.39 0.71 11.51
N SER A 287 -16.50 1.45 10.85
CA SER A 287 -15.31 1.99 11.49
C SER A 287 -15.61 3.11 12.49
N ILE A 288 -16.74 3.83 12.38
CA ILE A 288 -17.10 4.95 13.27
C ILE A 288 -17.16 4.49 14.73
N PRO A 289 -18.02 3.52 15.10
CA PRO A 289 -18.11 3.07 16.50
C PRO A 289 -16.81 2.42 16.98
N THR A 290 -16.07 1.73 16.13
CA THR A 290 -14.84 1.06 16.55
C THR A 290 -13.72 2.07 16.86
N ILE A 291 -13.56 3.13 16.05
CA ILE A 291 -12.57 4.18 16.33
C ILE A 291 -13.00 4.99 17.58
N TRP A 292 -14.28 5.27 17.74
CA TRP A 292 -14.78 5.95 18.92
C TRP A 292 -14.48 5.14 20.19
N LEU A 293 -14.67 3.82 20.17
CA LEU A 293 -14.36 2.92 21.27
C LEU A 293 -12.88 2.94 21.67
N ILE A 294 -11.94 3.18 20.75
CA ILE A 294 -10.50 3.25 21.07
C ILE A 294 -10.24 4.26 22.19
N SER A 295 -10.79 5.46 22.05
CA SER A 295 -10.58 6.55 23.03
C SER A 295 -11.41 6.37 24.30
N HIS A 296 -12.49 5.58 24.28
CA HIS A 296 -13.44 5.40 25.38
C HIS A 296 -13.33 4.04 26.09
N ALA A 297 -12.48 3.14 25.61
CA ALA A 297 -12.28 1.84 26.25
C ALA A 297 -11.74 2.00 27.68
N GLY A 298 -12.43 1.40 28.65
CA GLY A 298 -12.02 1.43 30.05
C GLY A 298 -10.88 0.47 30.42
N THR A 299 -10.54 -0.46 29.50
CA THR A 299 -9.50 -1.47 29.69
C THR A 299 -8.59 -1.57 28.47
N GLU A 300 -7.35 -2.03 28.66
CA GLU A 300 -6.38 -2.27 27.56
C GLU A 300 -6.88 -3.32 26.58
N ILE A 301 -7.53 -4.37 27.06
CA ILE A 301 -8.14 -5.41 26.21
C ILE A 301 -9.25 -4.80 25.35
N GLY A 302 -10.12 -3.97 25.92
CA GLY A 302 -11.16 -3.27 25.17
C GLY A 302 -10.59 -2.35 24.09
N ALA A 303 -9.53 -1.60 24.40
CA ALA A 303 -8.82 -0.78 23.44
C ALA A 303 -8.19 -1.62 22.31
N MET A 304 -7.53 -2.72 22.64
CA MET A 304 -6.94 -3.65 21.66
C MET A 304 -7.99 -4.20 20.70
N LEU A 305 -9.12 -4.67 21.19
CA LEU A 305 -10.23 -5.19 20.38
C LEU A 305 -10.81 -4.11 19.47
N ALA A 306 -11.01 -2.89 20.00
CA ALA A 306 -11.47 -1.75 19.21
C ALA A 306 -10.50 -1.38 18.09
N VAL A 307 -9.19 -1.44 18.36
CA VAL A 307 -8.13 -1.16 17.39
C VAL A 307 -8.09 -2.23 16.29
N VAL A 308 -8.17 -3.52 16.63
CA VAL A 308 -8.25 -4.62 15.65
C VAL A 308 -9.47 -4.44 14.75
N ALA A 309 -10.64 -4.15 15.34
CA ALA A 309 -11.87 -3.92 14.59
C ALA A 309 -11.77 -2.67 13.68
N SER A 310 -11.15 -1.59 14.17
CA SER A 310 -10.92 -0.39 13.37
C SER A 310 -10.01 -0.67 12.16
N GLY A 311 -8.91 -1.41 12.37
CA GLY A 311 -8.04 -1.86 11.28
C GLY A 311 -8.79 -2.71 10.26
N PHE A 312 -9.60 -3.66 10.73
CA PHE A 312 -10.41 -4.52 9.88
C PHE A 312 -11.34 -3.72 8.98
N PHE A 313 -12.04 -2.74 9.50
CA PHE A 313 -12.99 -1.95 8.72
C PHE A 313 -12.30 -0.90 7.84
N ILE A 314 -11.35 -0.12 8.35
CA ILE A 314 -10.69 0.96 7.59
C ILE A 314 -9.92 0.41 6.39
N ILE A 315 -9.17 -0.68 6.57
CA ILE A 315 -8.35 -1.26 5.51
C ILE A 315 -9.18 -2.22 4.63
N GLY A 316 -10.33 -2.68 5.12
CA GLY A 316 -11.19 -3.66 4.45
C GLY A 316 -11.70 -3.26 3.05
N SER A 317 -11.81 -1.97 2.76
CA SER A 317 -12.21 -1.48 1.44
C SER A 317 -11.03 -1.26 0.46
N PHE A 318 -9.78 -1.51 0.86
CA PHE A 318 -8.60 -1.14 0.06
C PHE A 318 -8.60 -1.81 -1.32
N ALA A 319 -8.66 -3.13 -1.39
CA ALA A 319 -8.69 -3.88 -2.65
C ALA A 319 -9.93 -3.55 -3.50
N THR A 320 -11.07 -3.34 -2.83
CA THR A 320 -12.35 -2.97 -3.48
C THR A 320 -12.26 -1.62 -4.19
N THR A 321 -11.60 -0.62 -3.57
CA THR A 321 -11.43 0.71 -4.21
C THR A 321 -10.54 0.65 -5.43
N ILE A 322 -9.52 -0.22 -5.46
CA ILE A 322 -8.67 -0.44 -6.65
C ILE A 322 -9.50 -1.00 -7.79
N VAL A 323 -10.27 -2.07 -7.53
CA VAL A 323 -11.09 -2.73 -8.55
C VAL A 323 -12.18 -1.77 -9.05
N LEU A 324 -12.82 -1.00 -8.16
CA LEU A 324 -13.82 0.00 -8.55
C LEU A 324 -13.21 1.07 -9.47
N ALA A 325 -12.02 1.59 -9.17
CA ALA A 325 -11.33 2.52 -10.04
C ALA A 325 -11.01 1.92 -11.42
N GLN A 326 -10.58 0.66 -11.43
CA GLN A 326 -10.30 -0.07 -12.67
C GLN A 326 -11.57 -0.28 -13.53
N THR A 327 -12.75 -0.45 -12.91
CA THR A 327 -14.02 -0.50 -13.65
C THR A 327 -14.47 0.88 -14.16
N MET A 328 -14.11 1.96 -13.45
CA MET A 328 -14.39 3.34 -13.91
C MET A 328 -13.48 3.79 -15.05
N LEU A 329 -12.30 3.21 -15.18
CA LEU A 329 -11.30 3.50 -16.20
C LEU A 329 -10.90 2.23 -16.99
N PRO A 330 -11.83 1.58 -17.70
CA PRO A 330 -11.56 0.29 -18.36
C PRO A 330 -10.47 0.37 -19.43
N ASP A 331 -10.29 1.54 -20.04
CA ASP A 331 -9.25 1.79 -21.01
C ASP A 331 -7.88 2.11 -20.39
N ASN A 332 -7.84 2.43 -19.09
CA ASN A 332 -6.63 2.85 -18.38
C ASN A 332 -6.55 2.15 -17.01
N VAL A 333 -6.64 0.82 -16.99
CA VAL A 333 -6.69 -0.03 -15.78
C VAL A 333 -5.42 0.12 -14.93
N GLY A 334 -4.25 0.27 -15.55
CA GLY A 334 -2.98 0.50 -14.87
C GLY A 334 -2.92 1.90 -14.26
N MET A 335 -3.39 2.93 -14.99
CA MET A 335 -3.49 4.30 -14.46
C MET A 335 -4.46 4.37 -13.28
N ALA A 336 -5.62 3.69 -13.37
CA ALA A 336 -6.59 3.61 -12.27
C ALA A 336 -5.97 2.99 -11.01
N ALA A 337 -5.21 1.90 -11.16
CA ALA A 337 -4.49 1.28 -10.05
C ALA A 337 -3.40 2.22 -9.49
N GLY A 338 -2.62 2.86 -10.35
CA GLY A 338 -1.60 3.82 -9.93
C GLY A 338 -2.17 5.02 -9.18
N LEU A 339 -3.32 5.56 -9.66
CA LEU A 339 -4.04 6.63 -8.97
C LEU A 339 -4.51 6.18 -7.58
N THR A 340 -5.12 5.00 -7.46
CA THR A 340 -5.69 4.56 -6.18
C THR A 340 -4.63 4.12 -5.18
N ILE A 341 -3.63 3.36 -5.59
CA ILE A 341 -2.55 2.88 -4.71
C ILE A 341 -1.59 4.02 -4.36
N GLY A 342 -1.06 4.71 -5.37
CA GLY A 342 -0.12 5.80 -5.16
C GLY A 342 -0.74 6.99 -4.41
N PHE A 343 -1.97 7.37 -4.76
CA PHE A 343 -2.69 8.44 -4.07
C PHE A 343 -2.98 8.06 -2.61
N SER A 344 -3.30 6.78 -2.33
CA SER A 344 -3.54 6.31 -0.97
C SER A 344 -2.31 6.52 -0.07
N VAL A 345 -1.12 6.17 -0.56
CA VAL A 345 0.13 6.33 0.21
C VAL A 345 0.52 7.82 0.35
N GLY A 346 0.54 8.55 -0.77
CA GLY A 346 0.93 9.96 -0.77
C GLY A 346 0.00 10.85 0.05
N MET A 347 -1.30 10.67 -0.09
CA MET A 347 -2.31 11.47 0.62
C MET A 347 -2.46 11.08 2.09
N GLY A 348 -2.16 9.83 2.45
CA GLY A 348 -2.03 9.44 3.86
C GLY A 348 -0.94 10.25 4.57
N GLY A 349 0.23 10.39 3.94
CA GLY A 349 1.32 11.23 4.45
C GLY A 349 0.93 12.71 4.56
N PHE A 350 0.25 13.26 3.54
CA PHE A 350 -0.25 14.64 3.58
C PHE A 350 -1.27 14.85 4.71
N GLY A 351 -2.23 13.93 4.86
CA GLY A 351 -3.22 13.99 5.94
C GLY A 351 -2.57 13.95 7.33
N VAL A 352 -1.59 13.07 7.54
CA VAL A 352 -0.84 12.98 8.79
C VAL A 352 -0.06 14.25 9.10
N THR A 353 0.48 14.94 8.08
CA THR A 353 1.17 16.22 8.27
C THR A 353 0.21 17.29 8.80
N ILE A 354 -1.01 17.37 8.27
CA ILE A 354 -2.06 18.28 8.79
C ILE A 354 -2.41 17.90 10.23
N LEU A 355 -2.61 16.61 10.52
CA LEU A 355 -2.89 16.14 11.87
C LEU A 355 -1.72 16.44 12.84
N GLY A 356 -0.47 16.41 12.36
CA GLY A 356 0.72 16.78 13.13
C GLY A 356 0.72 18.24 13.52
N PHE A 357 0.42 19.13 12.58
CA PHE A 357 0.26 20.55 12.89
C PHE A 357 -0.83 20.79 13.96
N ILE A 358 -1.93 20.05 13.87
CA ILE A 358 -3.01 20.10 14.87
C ILE A 358 -2.51 19.55 16.23
N ALA A 359 -1.75 18.44 16.22
CA ALA A 359 -1.18 17.88 17.44
C ALA A 359 -0.25 18.84 18.17
N ASP A 360 0.59 19.56 17.43
CA ASP A 360 1.56 20.52 17.99
C ASP A 360 0.87 21.75 18.62
N ASN A 361 -0.22 22.25 18.02
CA ASN A 361 -0.91 23.46 18.48
C ASN A 361 -2.07 23.17 19.44
N PHE A 362 -2.76 22.04 19.33
CA PHE A 362 -4.00 21.74 20.05
C PHE A 362 -3.95 20.42 20.83
N GLY A 363 -2.87 19.66 20.68
CA GLY A 363 -2.65 18.39 21.38
C GLY A 363 -3.25 17.16 20.72
N LEU A 364 -2.76 16.01 21.15
CA LEU A 364 -3.18 14.70 20.62
C LEU A 364 -4.65 14.35 20.85
N PRO A 365 -5.33 14.75 21.95
CA PRO A 365 -6.75 14.48 22.12
C PRO A 365 -7.62 15.02 20.99
N LEU A 366 -7.35 16.23 20.49
CA LEU A 366 -8.09 16.80 19.35
C LEU A 366 -7.82 16.01 18.07
N VAL A 367 -6.57 15.57 17.84
CA VAL A 367 -6.25 14.70 16.71
C VAL A 367 -7.07 13.41 16.74
N MET A 368 -7.17 12.75 17.90
CA MET A 368 -7.96 11.53 18.04
C MET A 368 -9.47 11.78 17.82
N GLN A 369 -9.98 12.93 18.27
CA GLN A 369 -11.36 13.34 17.97
C GLN A 369 -11.59 13.54 16.48
N ILE A 370 -10.69 14.25 15.77
CA ILE A 370 -10.79 14.46 14.31
C ILE A 370 -10.76 13.11 13.60
N VAL A 371 -9.82 12.24 13.92
CA VAL A 371 -9.71 10.90 13.31
C VAL A 371 -10.98 10.07 13.57
N THR A 372 -11.64 10.25 14.72
CA THR A 372 -12.90 9.58 15.04
C THR A 372 -14.06 10.05 14.16
N TRP A 373 -14.09 11.34 13.77
CA TRP A 373 -15.18 11.91 12.97
C TRP A 373 -14.92 11.91 11.46
N LEU A 374 -13.67 11.76 11.01
CA LEU A 374 -13.33 11.65 9.59
C LEU A 374 -14.11 10.56 8.83
N PRO A 375 -14.38 9.35 9.41
CA PRO A 375 -15.20 8.35 8.74
C PRO A 375 -16.64 8.81 8.46
N VAL A 376 -17.20 9.69 9.30
CA VAL A 376 -18.55 10.27 9.05
C VAL A 376 -18.51 11.12 7.79
N ALA A 377 -17.52 12.01 7.66
CA ALA A 377 -17.33 12.82 6.45
C ALA A 377 -17.10 11.94 5.21
N ALA A 378 -16.28 10.90 5.34
CA ALA A 378 -16.04 9.94 4.26
C ALA A 378 -17.28 9.16 3.85
N ALA A 379 -18.16 8.80 4.80
CA ALA A 379 -19.41 8.09 4.54
C ALA A 379 -20.46 8.95 3.82
N ILE A 380 -20.48 10.26 4.07
CA ILE A 380 -21.39 11.20 3.39
C ILE A 380 -21.03 11.36 1.90
N ILE A 381 -19.75 11.20 1.56
CA ILE A 381 -19.22 11.43 0.22
C ILE A 381 -19.27 10.15 -0.63
N ALA A 382 -19.15 8.95 -0.01
CA ALA A 382 -19.10 7.65 -0.68
C ALA A 382 -20.50 7.15 -1.09
#